data_55eaf0899f9435e7639fab3ae54ce43a
#
_entry.id   55eaf0899f9435e7639fab3ae54ce43a
#
_cell.length_a   1.000
_cell.length_b   1.000
_cell.length_c   1.000
_cell.angle_alpha   90.00
_cell.angle_beta   90.00
_cell.angle_gamma   90.00
#
_symmetry.space_group_name_H-M   'P 1'
#
loop_
_entity.id
_entity.type
_entity.pdbx_description
1 polymer ?
#
loop_
_entity_poly.entity_id
_entity_poly.type
_entity_poly.pdbx_seq_one_letter_code
_entity_poly.pdbx_strand_id
1 'polypeptide(L)'
;MLKKRHQEVVSVTYGISNAQIYLTNGIKMKYLLAKIIKWKIEKSVKYNTHNRNSECSSQLFDAIYDNNFELAKNLIDGCKVDVNIKNDCGDTPLIAVCQQTTLKTEEEAVKCINYLWQSNSEFHSSNKSGKTAMNYAESNGLIKIVQNLHCFQWTALYDNLCHVNFL
;
A
#
# COMPACT_ATOMS: atom_id res chain seq x y z
N MET A 1 -20.46 12.95 -44.85
CA MET A 1 -20.09 12.94 -43.42
C MET A 1 -19.83 11.56 -42.79
N LEU A 2 -20.40 10.48 -43.31
CA LEU A 2 -20.24 9.10 -42.80
C LEU A 2 -18.86 8.46 -43.08
N LYS A 3 -18.17 8.84 -44.16
CA LYS A 3 -16.85 8.27 -44.54
C LYS A 3 -15.70 8.70 -43.62
N LYS A 4 -15.77 9.87 -43.00
CA LYS A 4 -14.72 10.36 -42.02
C LYS A 4 -14.75 9.62 -40.70
N ARG A 5 -15.93 9.21 -40.21
CA ARG A 5 -16.04 8.43 -38.97
C ARG A 5 -15.54 6.99 -39.07
N HIS A 6 -15.55 6.43 -40.28
CA HIS A 6 -14.99 5.09 -40.51
C HIS A 6 -13.46 5.08 -40.43
N GLN A 7 -12.79 6.13 -40.88
CA GLN A 7 -11.33 6.21 -40.82
C GLN A 7 -10.79 6.44 -39.40
N GLU A 8 -11.49 7.19 -38.54
CA GLU A 8 -11.09 7.36 -37.14
C GLU A 8 -11.24 6.09 -36.29
N VAL A 9 -12.24 5.27 -36.59
CA VAL A 9 -12.43 3.98 -35.90
C VAL A 9 -11.35 2.97 -36.29
N VAL A 10 -10.87 3.00 -37.52
CA VAL A 10 -9.82 2.09 -38.04
C VAL A 10 -8.45 2.49 -37.48
N SER A 11 -8.18 3.78 -37.26
CA SER A 11 -6.88 4.24 -36.71
C SER A 11 -6.67 3.91 -35.23
N VAL A 12 -7.73 3.63 -34.47
CA VAL A 12 -7.65 3.21 -33.05
C VAL A 12 -7.39 1.70 -32.90
N THR A 13 -7.56 0.91 -33.96
CA THR A 13 -7.37 -0.56 -33.94
C THR A 13 -5.97 -1.00 -34.36
N TYR A 14 -5.05 -0.10 -34.69
CA TYR A 14 -3.70 -0.42 -35.20
C TYR A 14 -2.70 -0.94 -34.14
N GLY A 15 -3.18 -1.38 -32.99
CA GLY A 15 -2.34 -2.00 -31.97
C GLY A 15 -2.61 -3.51 -31.77
N ILE A 16 -3.51 -4.10 -32.54
CA ILE A 16 -3.82 -5.54 -32.44
C ILE A 16 -3.47 -6.19 -33.76
N SER A 17 -2.32 -6.86 -33.80
CA SER A 17 -1.85 -7.66 -34.92
C SER A 17 -2.92 -8.63 -35.41
N ASN A 18 -3.29 -8.49 -36.72
CA ASN A 18 -3.88 -9.54 -37.57
C ASN A 18 -5.25 -10.10 -37.17
N ALA A 19 -6.18 -9.32 -36.63
CA ALA A 19 -7.58 -9.69 -36.65
C ALA A 19 -8.25 -9.04 -37.90
N GLN A 20 -8.40 -9.79 -39.00
CA GLN A 20 -9.29 -9.43 -40.10
C GLN A 20 -10.71 -9.33 -39.53
N ILE A 21 -11.18 -8.11 -39.23
CA ILE A 21 -12.56 -7.88 -38.80
C ILE A 21 -13.43 -7.90 -40.03
N TYR A 22 -14.00 -9.07 -40.33
CA TYR A 22 -15.11 -9.16 -41.28
C TYR A 22 -16.33 -8.47 -40.67
N LEU A 23 -16.66 -7.32 -41.23
CA LEU A 23 -17.86 -6.54 -40.88
C LEU A 23 -19.15 -7.25 -41.39
N THR A 24 -19.49 -8.35 -40.77
CA THR A 24 -20.78 -8.97 -40.97
C THR A 24 -21.57 -9.00 -39.67
N ASN A 25 -22.55 -8.11 -39.62
CA ASN A 25 -23.60 -7.92 -38.61
C ASN A 25 -23.26 -6.96 -37.46
N GLY A 26 -24.00 -5.83 -37.35
CA GLY A 26 -23.87 -4.77 -36.37
C GLY A 26 -23.94 -5.21 -34.89
N ILE A 27 -24.31 -6.45 -34.60
CA ILE A 27 -24.33 -7.04 -33.25
C ILE A 27 -22.91 -7.43 -32.79
N LYS A 28 -22.06 -7.98 -33.67
CA LYS A 28 -20.68 -8.35 -33.37
C LYS A 28 -19.81 -7.10 -33.10
N MET A 29 -20.06 -6.03 -33.83
CA MET A 29 -19.36 -4.75 -33.67
C MET A 29 -19.68 -4.11 -32.31
N LYS A 30 -20.94 -4.10 -31.87
CA LYS A 30 -21.35 -3.59 -30.55
C LYS A 30 -20.71 -4.38 -29.44
N TYR A 31 -20.60 -5.69 -29.55
CA TYR A 31 -19.96 -6.55 -28.55
C TYR A 31 -18.45 -6.32 -28.46
N LEU A 32 -17.76 -6.12 -29.57
CA LEU A 32 -16.33 -5.82 -29.63
C LEU A 32 -16.02 -4.44 -29.02
N LEU A 33 -16.83 -3.43 -29.38
CA LEU A 33 -16.72 -2.08 -28.80
C LEU A 33 -16.95 -2.09 -27.29
N ALA A 34 -17.94 -2.83 -26.82
CA ALA A 34 -18.20 -3.00 -25.39
C ALA A 34 -16.99 -3.64 -24.66
N LYS A 35 -16.36 -4.67 -25.23
CA LYS A 35 -15.13 -5.27 -24.67
C LYS A 35 -13.95 -4.30 -24.64
N ILE A 36 -13.75 -3.54 -25.71
CA ILE A 36 -12.66 -2.54 -25.79
C ILE A 36 -12.89 -1.43 -24.78
N ILE A 37 -14.12 -0.94 -24.64
CA ILE A 37 -14.47 0.10 -23.66
C ILE A 37 -14.25 -0.44 -22.25
N LYS A 38 -14.75 -1.63 -21.93
CA LYS A 38 -14.55 -2.29 -20.64
C LYS A 38 -13.06 -2.44 -20.32
N TRP A 39 -12.25 -2.95 -21.24
CA TRP A 39 -10.81 -3.10 -21.08
C TRP A 39 -10.10 -1.76 -20.86
N LYS A 40 -10.48 -0.69 -21.59
CA LYS A 40 -9.91 0.66 -21.38
C LYS A 40 -10.28 1.23 -20.02
N ILE A 41 -11.52 1.03 -19.58
CA ILE A 41 -11.97 1.48 -18.25
C ILE A 41 -11.19 0.73 -17.16
N GLU A 42 -11.11 -0.61 -17.26
CA GLU A 42 -10.37 -1.44 -16.30
C GLU A 42 -8.89 -1.03 -16.21
N LYS A 43 -8.24 -0.78 -17.36
CA LYS A 43 -6.85 -0.33 -17.40
C LYS A 43 -6.67 1.07 -16.84
N SER A 44 -7.59 1.99 -17.11
CA SER A 44 -7.57 3.35 -16.57
C SER A 44 -7.81 3.38 -15.07
N VAL A 45 -8.76 2.58 -14.56
CA VAL A 45 -9.01 2.43 -13.12
C VAL A 45 -7.79 1.86 -12.42
N LYS A 46 -7.18 0.79 -12.97
CA LYS A 46 -5.96 0.17 -12.41
C LYS A 46 -4.78 1.13 -12.39
N TYR A 47 -4.60 1.95 -13.44
CA TYR A 47 -3.56 2.96 -13.49
C TYR A 47 -3.77 4.05 -12.44
N ASN A 48 -4.99 4.56 -12.30
CA ASN A 48 -5.33 5.61 -11.34
C ASN A 48 -5.22 5.11 -9.89
N THR A 49 -5.60 3.87 -9.60
CA THR A 49 -5.45 3.30 -8.25
C THR A 49 -3.98 3.07 -7.91
N HIS A 50 -3.17 2.57 -8.85
CA HIS A 50 -1.73 2.36 -8.63
C HIS A 50 -1.00 3.69 -8.36
N ASN A 51 -1.28 4.72 -9.15
CA ASN A 51 -0.66 6.05 -8.98
C ASN A 51 -1.09 6.69 -7.64
N ARG A 52 -2.36 6.59 -7.27
CA ARG A 52 -2.87 7.09 -5.98
C ARG A 52 -2.22 6.37 -4.81
N ASN A 53 -2.05 5.05 -4.87
CA ASN A 53 -1.43 4.28 -3.80
C ASN A 53 0.05 4.64 -3.63
N SER A 54 0.80 4.87 -4.71
CA SER A 54 2.19 5.30 -4.62
C SER A 54 2.34 6.69 -4.01
N GLU A 55 1.45 7.62 -4.36
CA GLU A 55 1.41 8.96 -3.80
C GLU A 55 1.03 8.93 -2.30
N CYS A 56 -0.04 8.22 -1.93
CA CYS A 56 -0.41 8.05 -0.52
C CYS A 56 0.69 7.36 0.30
N SER A 57 1.42 6.42 -0.30
CA SER A 57 2.55 5.75 0.36
C SER A 57 3.71 6.71 0.66
N SER A 58 4.06 7.58 -0.29
CA SER A 58 5.06 8.63 -0.07
C SER A 58 4.61 9.59 1.03
N GLN A 59 3.38 10.09 0.94
CA GLN A 59 2.81 11.00 1.94
C GLN A 59 2.74 10.37 3.34
N LEU A 60 2.55 9.04 3.44
CA LEU A 60 2.59 8.34 4.72
C LEU A 60 3.97 8.43 5.38
N PHE A 61 5.04 8.19 4.64
CA PHE A 61 6.40 8.32 5.16
C PHE A 61 6.74 9.77 5.50
N ASP A 62 6.33 10.73 4.66
CA ASP A 62 6.53 12.16 4.94
C ASP A 62 5.82 12.57 6.25
N ALA A 63 4.57 12.14 6.45
CA ALA A 63 3.83 12.38 7.69
C ALA A 63 4.54 11.78 8.92
N ILE A 64 5.13 10.58 8.79
CA ILE A 64 5.90 9.94 9.87
C ILE A 64 7.18 10.73 10.16
N TYR A 65 7.91 11.17 9.14
CA TYR A 65 9.14 11.95 9.31
C TYR A 65 8.89 13.32 9.96
N ASP A 66 7.71 13.90 9.71
CA ASP A 66 7.26 15.13 10.35
C ASP A 66 6.68 14.90 11.78
N ASN A 67 6.66 13.64 12.27
CA ASN A 67 5.99 13.24 13.51
C ASN A 67 4.48 13.57 13.52
N ASN A 68 3.86 13.70 12.36
CA ASN A 68 2.41 13.91 12.21
C ASN A 68 1.67 12.58 12.17
N PHE A 69 1.62 11.90 13.31
CA PHE A 69 1.05 10.56 13.41
C PHE A 69 -0.46 10.51 13.18
N GLU A 70 -1.17 11.62 13.41
CA GLU A 70 -2.60 11.72 13.09
C GLU A 70 -2.83 11.70 11.57
N LEU A 71 -2.02 12.46 10.81
CA LEU A 71 -2.06 12.43 9.36
C LEU A 71 -1.67 11.03 8.82
N ALA A 72 -0.64 10.41 9.41
CA ALA A 72 -0.22 9.05 9.03
C ALA A 72 -1.38 8.05 9.19
N LYS A 73 -2.11 8.09 10.31
CA LYS A 73 -3.29 7.27 10.55
C LYS A 73 -4.40 7.53 9.53
N ASN A 74 -4.71 8.81 9.26
CA ASN A 74 -5.74 9.18 8.29
C ASN A 74 -5.40 8.71 6.86
N LEU A 75 -4.13 8.68 6.48
CA LEU A 75 -3.67 8.17 5.20
C LEU A 75 -3.82 6.64 5.10
N ILE A 76 -3.52 5.91 6.17
CA ILE A 76 -3.72 4.46 6.22
C ILE A 76 -5.21 4.14 6.05
N ASP A 77 -6.10 4.81 6.81
CA ASP A 77 -7.53 4.58 6.75
C ASP A 77 -8.17 5.02 5.42
N GLY A 78 -7.83 6.22 4.96
CA GLY A 78 -8.47 6.87 3.81
C GLY A 78 -7.98 6.31 2.48
N CYS A 79 -6.69 6.07 2.33
CA CYS A 79 -6.07 5.54 1.11
C CYS A 79 -5.96 4.01 1.13
N LYS A 80 -6.21 3.34 2.26
CA LYS A 80 -5.98 1.90 2.46
C LYS A 80 -4.55 1.49 2.08
N VAL A 81 -3.59 2.28 2.50
CA VAL A 81 -2.17 1.99 2.29
C VAL A 81 -1.81 0.75 3.08
N ASP A 82 -1.06 -0.16 2.46
CA ASP A 82 -0.51 -1.32 3.16
C ASP A 82 0.48 -0.84 4.23
N VAL A 83 0.23 -1.19 5.49
CA VAL A 83 1.06 -0.81 6.63
C VAL A 83 2.44 -1.48 6.63
N ASN A 84 2.66 -2.45 5.74
CA ASN A 84 3.91 -3.19 5.58
C ASN A 84 4.71 -2.76 4.32
N ILE A 85 4.29 -1.67 3.66
CA ILE A 85 5.06 -1.11 2.56
C ILE A 85 6.47 -0.73 3.00
N LYS A 86 7.40 -0.75 2.04
CA LYS A 86 8.79 -0.39 2.29
C LYS A 86 9.18 0.82 1.45
N ASN A 87 9.87 1.77 2.08
CA ASN A 87 10.52 2.88 1.38
C ASN A 87 11.79 2.42 0.65
N ASP A 88 12.50 3.37 0.03
CA ASP A 88 13.76 3.10 -0.69
C ASP A 88 14.87 2.53 0.20
N CYS A 89 14.86 2.78 1.51
CA CYS A 89 15.78 2.20 2.48
C CYS A 89 15.33 0.81 2.96
N GLY A 90 14.15 0.36 2.57
CA GLY A 90 13.52 -0.87 3.02
C GLY A 90 12.85 -0.74 4.39
N ASP A 91 12.67 0.49 4.89
CA ASP A 91 11.97 0.72 6.15
C ASP A 91 10.47 0.56 5.96
N THR A 92 9.84 -0.18 6.86
CA THR A 92 8.39 -0.16 7.01
C THR A 92 7.94 1.09 7.77
N PRO A 93 6.65 1.49 7.73
CA PRO A 93 6.14 2.58 8.56
C PRO A 93 6.50 2.42 10.04
N LEU A 94 6.44 1.20 10.58
CA LEU A 94 6.82 0.92 11.96
C LEU A 94 8.31 1.20 12.24
N ILE A 95 9.21 0.80 11.33
CA ILE A 95 10.64 1.11 11.42
C ILE A 95 10.86 2.62 11.37
N ALA A 96 10.21 3.31 10.43
CA ALA A 96 10.33 4.76 10.26
C ALA A 96 9.87 5.51 11.52
N VAL A 97 8.75 5.11 12.15
CA VAL A 97 8.30 5.69 13.43
C VAL A 97 9.38 5.55 14.49
N CYS A 98 9.92 4.34 14.70
CA CYS A 98 10.95 4.10 15.72
C CYS A 98 12.27 4.85 15.43
N GLN A 99 12.60 5.08 14.16
CA GLN A 99 13.79 5.79 13.71
C GLN A 99 13.68 7.29 13.95
N GLN A 100 12.52 7.89 13.70
CA GLN A 100 12.31 9.35 13.80
C GLN A 100 11.88 9.82 15.20
N THR A 101 11.36 8.92 16.02
CA THR A 101 10.86 9.27 17.34
C THR A 101 11.99 9.71 18.25
N THR A 102 11.73 10.79 18.98
CA THR A 102 12.58 11.30 20.06
C THR A 102 11.90 11.07 21.42
N LEU A 103 12.65 11.22 22.51
CA LEU A 103 12.08 11.10 23.86
C LEU A 103 10.90 12.06 24.10
N LYS A 104 10.85 13.20 23.39
CA LYS A 104 9.75 14.18 23.51
C LYS A 104 8.49 13.75 22.80
N THR A 105 8.59 12.97 21.71
CA THR A 105 7.47 12.53 20.87
C THR A 105 7.12 11.06 21.11
N GLU A 106 7.73 10.41 22.10
CA GLU A 106 7.59 8.99 22.36
C GLU A 106 6.13 8.58 22.66
N GLU A 107 5.38 9.42 23.39
CA GLU A 107 3.99 9.10 23.76
C GLU A 107 3.05 9.09 22.57
N GLU A 108 3.19 10.07 21.67
CA GLU A 108 2.43 10.08 20.42
C GLU A 108 2.84 8.95 19.50
N ALA A 109 4.14 8.65 19.44
CA ALA A 109 4.66 7.54 18.66
C ALA A 109 4.12 6.18 19.15
N VAL A 110 4.01 5.96 20.47
CA VAL A 110 3.39 4.75 21.04
C VAL A 110 1.94 4.58 20.56
N LYS A 111 1.16 5.67 20.48
CA LYS A 111 -0.21 5.61 19.94
C LYS A 111 -0.22 5.21 18.47
N CYS A 112 0.71 5.75 17.68
CA CYS A 112 0.87 5.38 16.26
C CYS A 112 1.28 3.90 16.11
N ILE A 113 2.23 3.43 16.91
CA ILE A 113 2.69 2.03 16.91
C ILE A 113 1.56 1.07 17.29
N ASN A 114 0.75 1.40 18.31
CA ASN A 114 -0.43 0.62 18.67
C ASN A 114 -1.43 0.53 17.51
N TYR A 115 -1.63 1.63 16.80
CA TYR A 115 -2.51 1.66 15.63
C TYR A 115 -1.96 0.80 14.48
N LEU A 116 -0.66 0.91 14.17
CA LEU A 116 0.01 0.06 13.18
C LEU A 116 -0.10 -1.43 13.52
N TRP A 117 0.07 -1.76 14.80
CA TRP A 117 -0.10 -3.13 15.30
C TRP A 117 -1.52 -3.65 15.06
N GLN A 118 -2.55 -2.88 15.43
CA GLN A 118 -3.95 -3.24 15.19
C GLN A 118 -4.28 -3.39 13.69
N SER A 119 -3.50 -2.75 12.83
CA SER A 119 -3.61 -2.82 11.37
C SER A 119 -2.75 -3.95 10.76
N ASN A 120 -2.27 -4.92 11.54
CA ASN A 120 -1.43 -6.05 11.15
C ASN A 120 -0.03 -5.66 10.63
N SER A 121 0.62 -4.69 11.26
CA SER A 121 2.01 -4.37 10.94
C SER A 121 2.96 -5.48 11.37
N GLU A 122 3.90 -5.83 10.48
CA GLU A 122 4.97 -6.81 10.73
C GLU A 122 6.10 -6.16 11.57
N PHE A 123 6.18 -6.48 12.87
CA PHE A 123 7.17 -5.90 13.78
C PHE A 123 8.56 -6.55 13.71
N HIS A 124 8.69 -7.72 13.10
CA HIS A 124 9.98 -8.41 12.87
C HIS A 124 10.65 -8.05 11.52
N SER A 125 9.98 -7.29 10.68
CA SER A 125 10.52 -6.86 9.39
C SER A 125 11.81 -6.06 9.58
N SER A 126 12.81 -6.32 8.75
CA SER A 126 14.06 -5.56 8.74
C SER A 126 14.19 -4.73 7.46
N ASN A 127 14.93 -3.63 7.55
CA ASN A 127 15.29 -2.80 6.41
C ASN A 127 16.54 -3.34 5.68
N LYS A 128 17.00 -2.63 4.64
CA LYS A 128 18.18 -3.01 3.85
C LYS A 128 19.48 -3.06 4.67
N SER A 129 19.53 -2.42 5.84
CA SER A 129 20.65 -2.46 6.77
C SER A 129 20.52 -3.58 7.82
N GLY A 130 19.51 -4.45 7.71
CA GLY A 130 19.24 -5.52 8.64
C GLY A 130 18.64 -5.06 9.99
N LYS A 131 18.27 -3.79 10.13
CA LYS A 131 17.72 -3.23 11.37
C LYS A 131 16.20 -3.33 11.41
N THR A 132 15.69 -3.73 12.58
CA THR A 132 14.26 -3.80 12.89
C THR A 132 13.79 -2.54 13.64
N ALA A 133 12.48 -2.39 13.82
CA ALA A 133 11.88 -1.34 14.65
C ALA A 133 12.43 -1.38 16.10
N MET A 134 12.58 -2.59 16.65
CA MET A 134 13.16 -2.79 17.98
C MET A 134 14.59 -2.25 18.07
N ASN A 135 15.45 -2.54 17.08
CA ASN A 135 16.84 -2.07 17.08
C ASN A 135 16.92 -0.53 17.09
N TYR A 136 16.03 0.15 16.38
CA TYR A 136 15.97 1.62 16.42
C TYR A 136 15.43 2.14 17.75
N ALA A 137 14.39 1.53 18.30
CA ALA A 137 13.83 1.92 19.60
C ALA A 137 14.87 1.80 20.73
N GLU A 138 15.62 0.68 20.76
CA GLU A 138 16.70 0.45 21.73
C GLU A 138 17.84 1.45 21.56
N SER A 139 18.33 1.66 20.31
CA SER A 139 19.42 2.59 20.04
C SER A 139 19.07 4.04 20.35
N ASN A 140 17.82 4.43 20.23
CA ASN A 140 17.33 5.77 20.53
C ASN A 140 16.88 5.94 22.01
N GLY A 141 16.97 4.86 22.83
CA GLY A 141 16.59 4.88 24.24
C GLY A 141 15.09 5.05 24.50
N LEU A 142 14.25 4.63 23.56
CA LEU A 142 12.78 4.78 23.60
C LEU A 142 12.15 3.66 24.45
N ILE A 143 12.23 3.80 25.75
CA ILE A 143 11.89 2.75 26.72
C ILE A 143 10.41 2.34 26.61
N LYS A 144 9.48 3.30 26.45
CA LYS A 144 8.05 3.01 26.32
C LYS A 144 7.75 2.23 25.04
N ILE A 145 8.43 2.57 23.94
CA ILE A 145 8.29 1.86 22.67
C ILE A 145 8.86 0.45 22.78
N VAL A 146 10.04 0.28 23.37
CA VAL A 146 10.65 -1.04 23.61
C VAL A 146 9.70 -1.93 24.41
N GLN A 147 9.14 -1.43 25.51
CA GLN A 147 8.17 -2.17 26.33
C GLN A 147 6.92 -2.55 25.52
N ASN A 148 6.42 -1.62 24.71
CA ASN A 148 5.23 -1.83 23.87
C ASN A 148 5.49 -2.94 22.81
N LEU A 149 6.62 -2.88 22.10
CA LEU A 149 7.02 -3.88 21.12
C LEU A 149 7.24 -5.26 21.75
N HIS A 150 7.81 -5.34 22.97
CA HIS A 150 7.90 -6.60 23.70
C HIS A 150 6.52 -7.17 24.04
N CYS A 151 5.56 -6.35 24.48
CA CYS A 151 4.19 -6.82 24.72
C CYS A 151 3.58 -7.44 23.47
N PHE A 152 3.80 -6.88 22.29
CA PHE A 152 3.30 -7.45 21.02
C PHE A 152 3.94 -8.80 20.70
N GLN A 153 5.24 -8.95 20.95
CA GLN A 153 5.90 -10.25 20.77
C GLN A 153 5.27 -11.34 21.67
N TRP A 154 4.99 -11.01 22.92
CA TRP A 154 4.36 -11.96 23.85
C TRP A 154 2.92 -12.30 23.45
N THR A 155 2.11 -11.33 23.03
CA THR A 155 0.74 -11.61 22.56
C THR A 155 0.73 -12.49 21.31
N ALA A 156 1.59 -12.23 20.33
CA ALA A 156 1.70 -13.04 19.13
C ALA A 156 2.16 -14.48 19.42
N LEU A 157 3.05 -14.68 20.40
CA LEU A 157 3.49 -16.00 20.85
C LEU A 157 2.35 -16.74 21.57
N TYR A 158 1.57 -16.03 22.38
CA TYR A 158 0.45 -16.62 23.14
C TYR A 158 -0.69 -17.06 22.22
N ASP A 159 -1.04 -16.25 21.24
CA ASP A 159 -2.04 -16.58 20.22
C ASP A 159 -1.65 -17.83 19.42
N ASN A 160 -0.38 -17.95 19.05
CA ASN A 160 0.14 -19.15 18.38
C ASN A 160 0.11 -20.40 19.27
N LEU A 161 0.35 -20.28 20.57
CA LEU A 161 0.30 -21.40 21.52
C LEU A 161 -1.14 -21.87 21.81
N CYS A 162 -2.11 -20.95 21.83
CA CYS A 162 -3.51 -21.27 22.02
C CYS A 162 -4.11 -22.03 20.82
N HIS A 163 -3.64 -21.75 19.61
CA HIS A 163 -4.10 -22.46 18.41
C HIS A 163 -3.52 -23.88 18.27
N VAL A 164 -2.40 -24.21 18.91
CA VAL A 164 -1.76 -25.55 18.82
C VAL A 164 -2.36 -26.54 19.82
N ASN A 165 -3.03 -26.11 20.88
CA ASN A 165 -3.55 -26.98 21.93
C ASN A 165 -5.02 -27.40 21.76
N PHE A 166 -5.65 -27.18 20.59
CA PHE A 166 -7.03 -27.60 20.31
C PHE A 166 -7.16 -28.51 19.06
N LEU A 167 -6.14 -29.31 18.76
CA LEU A 167 -6.24 -30.40 17.77
C LEU A 167 -6.01 -31.79 18.45
#